data_75f109ff1cef878aefddcd1cc2e008e2
#
_entry.id   75f109ff1cef878aefddcd1cc2e008e2
#
_cell.length_a   1.000
_cell.length_b   1.000
_cell.length_c   1.000
_cell.angle_alpha   90.00
_cell.angle_beta   90.00
_cell.angle_gamma   90.00
#
_symmetry.space_group_name_H-M   'P 1'
#
loop_
_entity.id
_entity.type
_entity.pdbx_description
1 polymer ?
#
loop_
_entity_poly.entity_id
_entity_poly.type
_entity_poly.pdbx_seq_one_letter_code
_entity_poly.pdbx_strand_id
1 'polypeptide(L)'
;MSVRDIQSSLLDMYQIDVSEGLISQATEGILEEVKAWQNRPLDNIYPILFLDCIVVKSREEGRVCNRSVYLALGVTMEGQKELLGIWIAQTEGAKFWLGVITELKNRGIKDIFIACVDGLKGFPEAIESVFPDTQVQLCIVHLVRNSVKYVNWKDRKLICEDLKSIYTSATEQEAEMALDAFGRKWDAKYPTISQMWRRNWQRVFPFFDYPEDIRKVIYTTNAIESLNRSLRKIIKTKGAFPNDASILKIFYLALSHIAKKWTMPIHTWKAALNQFAIRFAGRFEV
;
A
#
# COMPACT_ATOMS: atom_id res chain seq x y z
N MET A 1 -7.62 -23.63 -4.52
CA MET A 1 -8.33 -24.54 -5.46
C MET A 1 -7.29 -25.20 -6.31
N SER A 2 -7.26 -26.51 -6.36
CA SER A 2 -6.46 -27.25 -7.35
C SER A 2 -7.15 -27.18 -8.73
N VAL A 3 -6.47 -27.58 -9.80
CA VAL A 3 -7.07 -27.68 -11.13
C VAL A 3 -8.31 -28.60 -11.08
N ARG A 4 -8.23 -29.68 -10.32
CA ARG A 4 -9.35 -30.61 -10.09
C ARG A 4 -10.53 -29.97 -9.37
N ASP A 5 -10.28 -29.10 -8.37
CA ASP A 5 -11.36 -28.39 -7.68
C ASP A 5 -12.07 -27.42 -8.63
N ILE A 6 -11.32 -26.79 -9.56
CA ILE A 6 -11.89 -25.90 -10.60
C ILE A 6 -12.73 -26.72 -11.57
N GLN A 7 -12.21 -27.86 -12.02
CA GLN A 7 -12.93 -28.76 -12.93
C GLN A 7 -14.24 -29.24 -12.29
N SER A 8 -14.19 -29.75 -11.05
CA SER A 8 -15.38 -30.18 -10.33
C SER A 8 -16.38 -29.04 -10.16
N SER A 9 -15.91 -27.85 -9.80
CA SER A 9 -16.78 -26.67 -9.62
C SER A 9 -17.45 -26.23 -10.93
N LEU A 10 -16.73 -26.29 -12.07
CA LEU A 10 -17.30 -25.97 -13.39
C LEU A 10 -18.34 -27.01 -13.81
N LEU A 11 -18.04 -28.29 -13.58
CA LEU A 11 -19.00 -29.35 -13.86
C LEU A 11 -20.24 -29.24 -12.98
N ASP A 12 -20.10 -29.00 -11.67
CA ASP A 12 -21.19 -28.94 -10.72
C ASP A 12 -22.11 -27.70 -10.92
N MET A 13 -21.50 -26.52 -11.18
CA MET A 13 -22.25 -25.27 -11.29
C MET A 13 -22.78 -24.99 -12.69
N TYR A 14 -22.04 -25.39 -13.71
CA TYR A 14 -22.34 -25.00 -15.10
C TYR A 14 -22.53 -26.21 -16.03
N GLN A 15 -22.33 -27.44 -15.53
CA GLN A 15 -22.35 -28.68 -16.30
C GLN A 15 -21.40 -28.65 -17.50
N ILE A 16 -20.28 -27.92 -17.35
CA ILE A 16 -19.24 -27.82 -18.37
C ILE A 16 -18.10 -28.72 -17.95
N ASP A 17 -17.82 -29.73 -18.76
CA ASP A 17 -16.63 -30.60 -18.60
C ASP A 17 -15.45 -29.94 -19.30
N VAL A 18 -14.44 -29.57 -18.51
CA VAL A 18 -13.21 -28.90 -18.99
C VAL A 18 -12.01 -29.72 -18.59
N SER A 19 -11.15 -30.03 -19.56
CA SER A 19 -9.94 -30.80 -19.27
C SER A 19 -8.97 -30.06 -18.32
N GLU A 20 -8.24 -30.81 -17.50
CA GLU A 20 -7.17 -30.25 -16.65
C GLU A 20 -6.14 -29.46 -17.49
N GLY A 21 -5.85 -29.92 -18.71
CA GLY A 21 -4.94 -29.26 -19.65
C GLY A 21 -5.45 -27.87 -20.07
N LEU A 22 -6.74 -27.73 -20.37
CA LEU A 22 -7.33 -26.42 -20.76
C LEU A 22 -7.32 -25.45 -19.59
N ILE A 23 -7.62 -25.92 -18.37
CA ILE A 23 -7.54 -25.08 -17.16
C ILE A 23 -6.10 -24.63 -16.91
N SER A 24 -5.12 -25.53 -17.07
CA SER A 24 -3.70 -25.20 -16.94
C SER A 24 -3.27 -24.17 -17.98
N GLN A 25 -3.63 -24.37 -19.25
CA GLN A 25 -3.32 -23.45 -20.35
C GLN A 25 -3.96 -22.06 -20.12
N ALA A 26 -5.22 -22.01 -19.74
CA ALA A 26 -5.90 -20.75 -19.40
C ALA A 26 -5.22 -20.03 -18.23
N THR A 27 -4.75 -20.77 -17.23
CA THR A 27 -4.05 -20.17 -16.08
C THR A 27 -2.60 -19.80 -16.38
N GLU A 28 -1.94 -20.41 -17.37
CA GLU A 28 -0.62 -19.99 -17.86
C GLU A 28 -0.71 -18.68 -18.63
N GLY A 29 -1.72 -18.49 -19.48
CA GLY A 29 -1.98 -17.23 -20.16
C GLY A 29 -2.07 -16.03 -19.20
N ILE A 30 -2.63 -16.22 -18.00
CA ILE A 30 -2.68 -15.17 -16.98
C ILE A 30 -1.27 -14.75 -16.53
N LEU A 31 -0.30 -15.64 -16.44
CA LEU A 31 1.07 -15.27 -16.06
C LEU A 31 1.74 -14.39 -17.11
N GLU A 32 1.48 -14.63 -18.39
CA GLU A 32 1.99 -13.78 -19.47
C GLU A 32 1.34 -12.39 -19.42
N GLU A 33 0.03 -12.33 -19.14
CA GLU A 33 -0.64 -11.03 -18.88
C GLU A 33 -0.05 -10.31 -17.68
N VAL A 34 0.21 -11.01 -16.57
CA VAL A 34 0.86 -10.43 -15.38
C VAL A 34 2.21 -9.86 -15.74
N LYS A 35 3.04 -10.61 -16.49
CA LYS A 35 4.36 -10.14 -16.91
C LYS A 35 4.26 -8.90 -17.83
N ALA A 36 3.37 -8.93 -18.82
CA ALA A 36 3.15 -7.80 -19.72
C ALA A 36 2.67 -6.57 -18.96
N TRP A 37 1.72 -6.74 -18.05
CA TRP A 37 1.21 -5.66 -17.18
C TRP A 37 2.29 -5.13 -16.25
N GLN A 38 3.08 -6.01 -15.61
CA GLN A 38 4.17 -5.62 -14.70
C GLN A 38 5.26 -4.82 -15.43
N ASN A 39 5.54 -5.13 -16.69
CA ASN A 39 6.58 -4.48 -17.49
C ASN A 39 6.09 -3.31 -18.34
N ARG A 40 4.80 -2.94 -18.26
CA ARG A 40 4.27 -1.84 -19.06
C ARG A 40 4.96 -0.51 -18.71
N PRO A 41 5.08 0.41 -19.66
CA PRO A 41 5.51 1.78 -19.38
C PRO A 41 4.58 2.44 -18.35
N LEU A 42 5.14 3.33 -17.55
CA LEU A 42 4.44 4.13 -16.55
C LEU A 42 4.54 5.61 -16.91
N ASP A 43 3.67 6.42 -16.33
CA ASP A 43 3.74 7.86 -16.47
C ASP A 43 5.03 8.42 -15.88
N ASN A 44 5.47 9.56 -16.40
CA ASN A 44 6.71 10.18 -15.96
C ASN A 44 6.64 10.71 -14.52
N ILE A 45 5.45 11.13 -14.07
CA ILE A 45 5.25 11.80 -12.78
C ILE A 45 4.09 11.17 -12.03
N TYR A 46 4.33 10.83 -10.76
CA TYR A 46 3.30 10.45 -9.82
C TYR A 46 3.37 11.36 -8.59
N PRO A 47 2.43 12.31 -8.41
CA PRO A 47 2.39 13.17 -7.23
C PRO A 47 2.41 12.40 -5.92
N ILE A 48 1.76 11.25 -5.87
CA ILE A 48 1.78 10.40 -4.68
C ILE A 48 1.98 8.94 -5.07
N LEU A 49 2.90 8.29 -4.39
CA LEU A 49 3.13 6.84 -4.44
C LEU A 49 2.82 6.23 -3.07
N PHE A 50 1.93 5.24 -3.03
CA PHE A 50 1.67 4.42 -1.84
C PHE A 50 2.32 3.06 -2.01
N LEU A 51 3.03 2.62 -1.00
CA LEU A 51 3.68 1.32 -0.97
C LEU A 51 3.24 0.57 0.29
N ASP A 52 2.77 -0.64 0.11
CA ASP A 52 2.20 -1.45 1.20
C ASP A 52 2.52 -2.94 1.00
N CYS A 53 2.40 -3.70 2.07
CA CYS A 53 2.68 -5.11 2.11
C CYS A 53 1.50 -5.91 2.68
N ILE A 54 1.20 -7.03 2.04
CA ILE A 54 0.26 -8.02 2.54
C ILE A 54 0.99 -9.34 2.72
N VAL A 55 1.00 -9.87 3.95
CA VAL A 55 1.58 -11.19 4.22
C VAL A 55 0.53 -12.26 3.96
N VAL A 56 0.90 -13.26 3.17
CA VAL A 56 0.10 -14.45 2.85
C VAL A 56 0.87 -15.71 3.18
N LYS A 57 0.17 -16.84 3.29
CA LYS A 57 0.80 -18.15 3.45
C LYS A 57 0.96 -18.82 2.09
N SER A 58 2.14 -19.35 1.81
CA SER A 58 2.46 -20.14 0.62
C SER A 58 3.07 -21.48 1.01
N ARG A 59 2.95 -22.46 0.13
CA ARG A 59 3.63 -23.75 0.29
C ARG A 59 4.93 -23.73 -0.49
N GLU A 60 5.98 -24.21 0.14
CA GLU A 60 7.30 -24.38 -0.43
C GLU A 60 7.90 -25.66 0.14
N GLU A 61 8.30 -26.59 -0.72
CA GLU A 61 8.89 -27.86 -0.33
C GLU A 61 8.10 -28.61 0.77
N GLY A 62 6.77 -28.61 0.64
CA GLY A 62 5.86 -29.26 1.60
C GLY A 62 5.61 -28.48 2.91
N ARG A 63 6.27 -27.35 3.13
CA ARG A 63 6.10 -26.50 4.33
C ARG A 63 5.27 -25.26 4.01
N VAL A 64 4.57 -24.76 5.02
CA VAL A 64 3.84 -23.49 4.91
C VAL A 64 4.74 -22.37 5.43
N CYS A 65 5.07 -21.42 4.55
CA CYS A 65 5.86 -20.25 4.87
C CYS A 65 5.07 -18.95 4.62
N ASN A 66 5.50 -17.87 5.24
CA ASN A 66 4.95 -16.55 4.95
C ASN A 66 5.62 -15.99 3.68
N ARG A 67 4.80 -15.32 2.86
CA ARG A 67 5.25 -14.53 1.70
C ARG A 67 4.74 -13.11 1.85
N SER A 68 5.63 -12.17 1.69
CA SER A 68 5.29 -10.75 1.63
C SER A 68 4.95 -10.38 0.19
N VAL A 69 3.73 -9.89 -0.03
CA VAL A 69 3.25 -9.39 -1.32
C VAL A 69 3.21 -7.88 -1.23
N TYR A 70 4.06 -7.23 -2.00
CA TYR A 70 4.21 -5.78 -2.04
C TYR A 70 3.41 -5.22 -3.18
N LEU A 71 2.76 -4.10 -2.92
CA LEU A 71 1.89 -3.39 -3.84
C LEU A 71 2.36 -1.94 -3.94
N ALA A 72 2.46 -1.45 -5.17
CA ALA A 72 2.65 -0.03 -5.44
C ALA A 72 1.39 0.54 -6.09
N LEU A 73 0.86 1.60 -5.51
CA LEU A 73 -0.28 2.36 -5.99
C LEU A 73 0.14 3.80 -6.22
N GLY A 74 0.11 4.26 -7.47
CA GLY A 74 0.34 5.65 -7.86
C GLY A 74 -0.96 6.45 -7.91
N VAL A 75 -0.83 7.75 -7.77
CA VAL A 75 -1.86 8.74 -8.15
C VAL A 75 -1.29 9.53 -9.31
N THR A 76 -1.97 9.53 -10.46
CA THR A 76 -1.54 10.27 -11.65
C THR A 76 -1.75 11.78 -11.51
N MET A 77 -1.25 12.56 -12.43
CA MET A 77 -1.44 14.02 -12.46
C MET A 77 -2.93 14.39 -12.56
N GLU A 78 -3.76 13.54 -13.17
CA GLU A 78 -5.22 13.70 -13.27
C GLU A 78 -5.96 13.27 -11.99
N GLY A 79 -5.22 12.77 -10.99
CA GLY A 79 -5.80 12.27 -9.73
C GLY A 79 -6.38 10.86 -9.80
N GLN A 80 -6.10 10.13 -10.88
CA GLN A 80 -6.51 8.75 -11.02
C GLN A 80 -5.60 7.83 -10.23
N LYS A 81 -6.19 6.77 -9.67
CA LYS A 81 -5.43 5.72 -8.98
C LYS A 81 -4.97 4.69 -9.97
N GLU A 82 -3.70 4.35 -9.92
CA GLU A 82 -3.10 3.34 -10.78
C GLU A 82 -2.27 2.35 -9.98
N LEU A 83 -2.50 1.06 -10.23
CA LEU A 83 -1.64 0.00 -9.69
C LEU A 83 -0.39 -0.11 -10.54
N LEU A 84 0.76 0.13 -9.93
CA LEU A 84 2.04 0.17 -10.64
C LEU A 84 2.73 -1.19 -10.69
N GLY A 85 2.52 -2.04 -9.69
CA GLY A 85 3.14 -3.36 -9.69
C GLY A 85 2.82 -4.20 -8.46
N ILE A 86 3.21 -5.49 -8.56
CA ILE A 86 3.11 -6.51 -7.52
C ILE A 86 4.46 -7.23 -7.44
N TRP A 87 5.02 -7.34 -6.25
CA TRP A 87 6.26 -8.08 -6.02
C TRP A 87 6.08 -9.05 -4.87
N ILE A 88 6.71 -10.21 -4.96
CA ILE A 88 6.70 -11.23 -3.90
C ILE A 88 8.12 -11.43 -3.40
N ALA A 89 8.30 -11.40 -2.09
CA ALA A 89 9.58 -11.71 -1.46
C ALA A 89 9.39 -12.60 -0.23
N GLN A 90 10.43 -13.38 0.05
CA GLN A 90 10.53 -14.14 1.30
C GLN A 90 10.99 -13.26 2.45
N THR A 91 11.93 -12.36 2.16
CA THR A 91 12.56 -11.48 3.13
C THR A 91 12.50 -10.04 2.67
N GLU A 92 12.18 -9.16 3.59
CA GLU A 92 12.23 -7.72 3.41
C GLU A 92 13.65 -7.22 3.66
N GLY A 93 14.13 -6.35 2.79
CA GLY A 93 15.45 -5.73 2.98
C GLY A 93 15.68 -4.58 2.03
N ALA A 94 16.62 -3.72 2.36
CA ALA A 94 16.98 -2.54 1.57
C ALA A 94 17.26 -2.88 0.09
N LYS A 95 17.95 -4.01 -0.17
CA LYS A 95 18.25 -4.47 -1.53
C LYS A 95 17.00 -4.80 -2.35
N PHE A 96 16.00 -5.43 -1.73
CA PHE A 96 14.72 -5.73 -2.38
C PHE A 96 14.02 -4.43 -2.77
N TRP A 97 13.92 -3.49 -1.84
CA TRP A 97 13.29 -2.20 -2.07
C TRP A 97 13.99 -1.38 -3.13
N LEU A 98 15.32 -1.36 -3.12
CA LEU A 98 16.10 -0.72 -4.16
C LEU A 98 15.76 -1.31 -5.54
N GLY A 99 15.62 -2.63 -5.65
CA GLY A 99 15.19 -3.31 -6.87
C GLY A 99 13.80 -2.85 -7.34
N VAL A 100 12.82 -2.81 -6.44
CA VAL A 100 11.44 -2.36 -6.75
C VAL A 100 11.43 -0.90 -7.24
N ILE A 101 12.10 0.01 -6.53
CA ILE A 101 12.12 1.43 -6.89
C ILE A 101 12.89 1.66 -8.20
N THR A 102 14.00 0.92 -8.42
CA THR A 102 14.74 0.97 -9.69
C THR A 102 13.90 0.44 -10.86
N GLU A 103 13.13 -0.63 -10.65
CA GLU A 103 12.20 -1.15 -11.67
C GLU A 103 11.16 -0.09 -12.06
N LEU A 104 10.55 0.59 -11.09
CA LEU A 104 9.60 1.67 -11.34
C LEU A 104 10.24 2.79 -12.18
N LYS A 105 11.47 3.19 -11.86
CA LYS A 105 12.23 4.18 -12.65
C LYS A 105 12.49 3.70 -14.08
N ASN A 106 12.92 2.44 -14.25
CA ASN A 106 13.20 1.87 -15.56
C ASN A 106 11.94 1.76 -16.44
N ARG A 107 10.77 1.68 -15.84
CA ARG A 107 9.48 1.67 -16.52
C ARG A 107 8.97 3.07 -16.89
N GLY A 108 9.70 4.13 -16.58
CA GLY A 108 9.43 5.47 -17.08
C GLY A 108 9.20 6.53 -16.02
N ILE A 109 9.06 6.18 -14.74
CA ILE A 109 8.87 7.19 -13.68
C ILE A 109 10.15 8.03 -13.56
N LYS A 110 10.00 9.32 -13.74
CA LYS A 110 11.08 10.31 -13.59
C LYS A 110 11.00 11.02 -12.25
N ASP A 111 9.79 11.21 -11.73
CA ASP A 111 9.57 11.98 -10.52
C ASP A 111 8.40 11.48 -9.68
N ILE A 112 8.58 11.53 -8.34
CA ILE A 112 7.57 11.23 -7.34
C ILE A 112 7.65 12.35 -6.29
N PHE A 113 6.54 13.04 -6.01
CA PHE A 113 6.60 14.13 -5.04
C PHE A 113 6.56 13.61 -3.61
N ILE A 114 5.64 12.72 -3.31
CA ILE A 114 5.46 12.15 -1.98
C ILE A 114 5.34 10.63 -2.08
N ALA A 115 6.17 9.91 -1.33
CA ALA A 115 6.08 8.46 -1.18
C ALA A 115 5.57 8.10 0.23
N CYS A 116 4.38 7.52 0.30
CA CYS A 116 3.77 7.04 1.55
C CYS A 116 4.16 5.58 1.78
N VAL A 117 4.92 5.33 2.84
CA VAL A 117 5.47 4.00 3.16
C VAL A 117 5.00 3.53 4.54
N ASP A 118 4.89 2.22 4.76
CA ASP A 118 4.87 1.69 6.11
C ASP A 118 6.30 1.75 6.72
N GLY A 119 6.46 1.72 8.02
CA GLY A 119 7.75 1.97 8.68
C GLY A 119 8.81 0.86 8.50
N LEU A 120 8.88 0.20 7.35
CA LEU A 120 9.87 -0.83 7.05
C LEU A 120 11.28 -0.24 6.91
N LYS A 121 12.26 -0.91 7.52
CA LYS A 121 13.67 -0.48 7.49
C LYS A 121 14.25 -0.56 6.08
N GLY A 122 15.04 0.45 5.71
CA GLY A 122 15.75 0.51 4.43
C GLY A 122 14.89 0.97 3.26
N PHE A 123 13.60 1.25 3.48
CA PHE A 123 12.71 1.69 2.44
C PHE A 123 12.86 3.17 2.10
N PRO A 124 12.87 4.08 3.07
CA PRO A 124 13.15 5.49 2.80
C PRO A 124 14.47 5.69 2.05
N GLU A 125 15.52 5.03 2.53
CA GLU A 125 16.86 5.13 1.94
C GLU A 125 16.89 4.61 0.48
N ALA A 126 16.13 3.57 0.17
CA ALA A 126 16.00 3.07 -1.21
C ALA A 126 15.28 4.07 -2.11
N ILE A 127 14.23 4.73 -1.64
CA ILE A 127 13.52 5.77 -2.40
C ILE A 127 14.43 6.96 -2.64
N GLU A 128 15.06 7.50 -1.60
CA GLU A 128 15.94 8.66 -1.66
C GLU A 128 17.15 8.43 -2.58
N SER A 129 17.66 7.18 -2.67
CA SER A 129 18.77 6.85 -3.55
C SER A 129 18.41 6.88 -5.05
N VAL A 130 17.15 6.64 -5.42
CA VAL A 130 16.68 6.56 -6.81
C VAL A 130 15.93 7.84 -7.21
N PHE A 131 15.17 8.41 -6.28
CA PHE A 131 14.38 9.62 -6.40
C PHE A 131 14.71 10.59 -5.25
N PRO A 132 15.86 11.30 -5.32
CA PRO A 132 16.38 12.10 -4.20
C PRO A 132 15.46 13.27 -3.80
N ASP A 133 14.64 13.77 -4.72
CA ASP A 133 13.73 14.88 -4.47
C ASP A 133 12.36 14.42 -3.92
N THR A 134 12.17 13.12 -3.73
CA THR A 134 10.92 12.56 -3.18
C THR A 134 10.85 12.78 -1.67
N GLN A 135 9.76 13.34 -1.20
CA GLN A 135 9.48 13.43 0.23
C GLN A 135 8.91 12.09 0.73
N VAL A 136 9.65 11.41 1.59
CA VAL A 136 9.20 10.13 2.17
C VAL A 136 8.36 10.40 3.41
N GLN A 137 7.11 9.98 3.36
CA GLN A 137 6.11 10.15 4.42
C GLN A 137 5.76 8.80 5.05
N LEU A 138 5.83 8.70 6.37
CA LEU A 138 5.33 7.53 7.07
C LEU A 138 3.80 7.48 6.98
N CYS A 139 3.26 6.32 6.63
CA CYS A 139 1.82 6.13 6.52
C CYS A 139 1.15 6.23 7.90
N ILE A 140 0.40 7.31 8.11
CA ILE A 140 -0.34 7.57 9.35
C ILE A 140 -1.31 6.42 9.68
N VAL A 141 -1.97 5.87 8.67
CA VAL A 141 -2.92 4.75 8.86
C VAL A 141 -2.22 3.52 9.44
N HIS A 142 -1.02 3.19 8.93
CA HIS A 142 -0.23 2.08 9.47
C HIS A 142 0.29 2.39 10.88
N LEU A 143 0.70 3.62 11.13
CA LEU A 143 1.15 4.03 12.47
C LEU A 143 0.01 3.89 13.50
N VAL A 144 -1.19 4.36 13.18
CA VAL A 144 -2.39 4.20 14.03
C VAL A 144 -2.73 2.72 14.22
N ARG A 145 -2.73 1.92 13.15
CA ARG A 145 -3.00 0.48 13.24
C ARG A 145 -2.00 -0.25 14.14
N ASN A 146 -0.73 0.07 14.01
CA ASN A 146 0.33 -0.49 14.85
C ASN A 146 0.18 -0.05 16.31
N SER A 147 -0.25 1.20 16.55
CA SER A 147 -0.53 1.73 17.87
C SER A 147 -1.58 0.91 18.63
N VAL A 148 -2.64 0.48 17.92
CA VAL A 148 -3.75 -0.23 18.56
C VAL A 148 -3.66 -1.76 18.48
N LYS A 149 -2.57 -2.29 17.94
CA LYS A 149 -2.41 -3.73 17.71
C LYS A 149 -2.53 -4.56 19.00
N TYR A 150 -2.00 -4.05 20.09
CA TYR A 150 -1.96 -4.72 21.40
C TYR A 150 -2.85 -4.03 22.45
N VAL A 151 -3.71 -3.11 22.02
CA VAL A 151 -4.63 -2.38 22.89
C VAL A 151 -5.86 -3.25 23.17
N ASN A 152 -6.31 -3.27 24.45
CA ASN A 152 -7.55 -3.90 24.83
C ASN A 152 -8.72 -3.30 24.02
N TRP A 153 -9.64 -4.15 23.58
CA TRP A 153 -10.76 -3.72 22.73
C TRP A 153 -11.60 -2.59 23.36
N LYS A 154 -11.74 -2.56 24.70
CA LYS A 154 -12.48 -1.52 25.43
C LYS A 154 -11.86 -0.14 25.29
N ASP A 155 -10.53 -0.05 25.21
CA ASP A 155 -9.80 1.22 25.13
C ASP A 155 -9.55 1.66 23.68
N ARG A 156 -9.69 0.72 22.72
CA ARG A 156 -9.29 0.95 21.33
C ARG A 156 -9.98 2.15 20.71
N LYS A 157 -11.28 2.34 20.96
CA LYS A 157 -12.04 3.46 20.40
C LYS A 157 -11.51 4.80 20.91
N LEU A 158 -11.33 4.93 22.22
CA LEU A 158 -10.84 6.15 22.86
C LEU A 158 -9.39 6.46 22.42
N ILE A 159 -8.53 5.45 22.37
CA ILE A 159 -7.16 5.62 21.88
C ILE A 159 -7.15 6.09 20.43
N CYS A 160 -7.99 5.52 19.54
CA CYS A 160 -8.09 5.99 18.16
C CYS A 160 -8.58 7.45 18.06
N GLU A 161 -9.53 7.85 18.93
CA GLU A 161 -10.01 9.23 19.01
C GLU A 161 -8.90 10.19 19.47
N ASP A 162 -8.15 9.82 20.51
CA ASP A 162 -7.03 10.62 21.01
C ASP A 162 -5.86 10.66 20.00
N LEU A 163 -5.55 9.55 19.31
CA LEU A 163 -4.56 9.56 18.24
C LEU A 163 -5.01 10.42 17.05
N LYS A 164 -6.31 10.49 16.78
CA LYS A 164 -6.84 11.32 15.70
C LYS A 164 -6.51 12.79 15.95
N SER A 165 -6.58 13.28 17.20
CA SER A 165 -6.23 14.66 17.52
C SER A 165 -4.79 15.01 17.15
N ILE A 166 -3.85 14.05 17.20
CA ILE A 166 -2.46 14.26 16.81
C ILE A 166 -2.36 14.57 15.31
N TYR A 167 -2.82 13.64 14.46
CA TYR A 167 -2.63 13.78 13.00
C TYR A 167 -3.64 14.70 12.30
N THR A 168 -4.66 15.19 13.01
CA THR A 168 -5.56 16.24 12.50
C THR A 168 -5.20 17.64 12.98
N SER A 169 -4.18 17.80 13.80
CA SER A 169 -3.66 19.11 14.23
C SER A 169 -3.30 20.00 13.03
N ALA A 170 -3.46 21.30 13.17
CA ALA A 170 -3.15 22.24 12.09
C ALA A 170 -1.65 22.39 11.89
N THR A 171 -0.87 22.34 12.98
CA THR A 171 0.58 22.53 12.99
C THR A 171 1.30 21.37 13.69
N GLU A 172 2.61 21.25 13.42
CA GLU A 172 3.47 20.29 14.12
C GLU A 172 3.44 20.54 15.65
N GLN A 173 3.52 21.79 16.07
CA GLN A 173 3.53 22.15 17.48
C GLN A 173 2.24 21.72 18.21
N GLU A 174 1.09 21.91 17.58
CA GLU A 174 -0.18 21.42 18.13
C GLU A 174 -0.21 19.88 18.18
N ALA A 175 0.36 19.21 17.19
CA ALA A 175 0.44 17.76 17.15
C ALA A 175 1.36 17.22 18.26
N GLU A 176 2.49 17.88 18.55
CA GLU A 176 3.35 17.54 19.69
C GLU A 176 2.62 17.71 21.02
N MET A 177 1.91 18.82 21.20
CA MET A 177 1.09 19.04 22.39
C MET A 177 0.01 17.95 22.56
N ALA A 178 -0.63 17.55 21.45
CA ALA A 178 -1.60 16.45 21.46
C ALA A 178 -0.96 15.11 21.80
N LEU A 179 0.24 14.84 21.29
CA LEU A 179 1.02 13.64 21.63
C LEU A 179 1.43 13.61 23.10
N ASP A 180 1.80 14.77 23.66
CA ASP A 180 2.10 14.89 25.09
C ASP A 180 0.85 14.67 25.97
N ALA A 181 -0.29 15.21 25.56
CA ALA A 181 -1.57 14.94 26.22
C ALA A 181 -1.95 13.46 26.14
N PHE A 182 -1.73 12.84 24.99
CA PHE A 182 -1.90 11.40 24.81
C PHE A 182 -1.02 10.60 25.77
N GLY A 183 0.27 10.93 25.88
CA GLY A 183 1.21 10.29 26.79
C GLY A 183 0.77 10.41 28.25
N ARG A 184 0.41 11.62 28.71
CA ARG A 184 -0.12 11.84 30.08
C ARG A 184 -1.33 10.96 30.40
N LYS A 185 -2.20 10.71 29.41
CA LYS A 185 -3.42 9.91 29.60
C LYS A 185 -3.18 8.40 29.56
N TRP A 186 -2.29 7.94 28.66
CA TRP A 186 -2.22 6.54 28.30
C TRP A 186 -0.91 5.82 28.64
N ASP A 187 0.21 6.52 28.91
CA ASP A 187 1.53 5.90 29.09
C ASP A 187 1.59 4.99 30.32
N ALA A 188 0.80 5.25 31.36
CA ALA A 188 0.70 4.33 32.49
C ALA A 188 0.21 2.93 32.09
N LYS A 189 -0.58 2.83 30.99
CA LYS A 189 -1.16 1.56 30.54
C LYS A 189 -0.59 1.08 29.21
N TYR A 190 -0.25 1.98 28.30
CA TYR A 190 0.22 1.70 26.94
C TYR A 190 1.41 2.58 26.54
N PRO A 191 2.54 2.55 27.26
CA PRO A 191 3.68 3.46 27.05
C PRO A 191 4.33 3.32 25.68
N THR A 192 4.19 2.15 25.05
CA THR A 192 4.80 1.87 23.75
C THR A 192 4.20 2.68 22.61
N ILE A 193 2.98 3.23 22.78
CA ILE A 193 2.30 3.97 21.72
C ILE A 193 2.98 5.35 21.55
N SER A 194 3.03 6.15 22.61
CA SER A 194 3.66 7.47 22.55
C SER A 194 5.14 7.39 22.17
N GLN A 195 5.87 6.39 22.72
CA GLN A 195 7.27 6.13 22.36
C GLN A 195 7.44 5.82 20.86
N MET A 196 6.54 5.03 20.28
CA MET A 196 6.56 4.71 18.85
C MET A 196 6.33 5.97 18.00
N TRP A 197 5.37 6.83 18.36
CA TRP A 197 5.12 8.09 17.67
C TRP A 197 6.31 9.03 17.78
N ARG A 198 6.89 9.23 18.97
CA ARG A 198 8.07 10.06 19.17
C ARG A 198 9.29 9.56 18.40
N ARG A 199 9.55 8.24 18.41
CA ARG A 199 10.67 7.65 17.66
C ARG A 199 10.55 7.87 16.16
N ASN A 200 9.34 7.90 15.63
CA ASN A 200 9.08 8.09 14.21
C ASN A 200 8.74 9.54 13.86
N TRP A 201 8.83 10.47 14.80
CA TRP A 201 8.35 11.84 14.64
C TRP A 201 8.95 12.54 13.43
N GLN A 202 10.24 12.44 13.22
CA GLN A 202 10.93 13.02 12.07
C GLN A 202 10.39 12.55 10.70
N ARG A 203 9.75 11.38 10.65
CA ARG A 203 9.10 10.83 9.45
C ARG A 203 7.59 11.06 9.42
N VAL A 204 7.03 11.52 10.52
CA VAL A 204 5.61 11.89 10.64
C VAL A 204 5.43 13.39 10.43
N PHE A 205 6.30 14.23 11.01
CA PHE A 205 6.13 15.67 11.01
C PHE A 205 6.07 16.32 9.61
N PRO A 206 6.76 15.83 8.53
CA PRO A 206 6.62 16.44 7.22
C PRO A 206 5.18 16.49 6.73
N PHE A 207 4.31 15.62 7.27
CA PHE A 207 2.89 15.64 7.04
C PHE A 207 2.23 16.98 7.43
N PHE A 208 2.69 17.64 8.50
CA PHE A 208 2.12 18.90 8.96
C PHE A 208 2.54 20.09 8.11
N ASP A 209 3.63 19.96 7.34
CA ASP A 209 4.06 20.96 6.37
C ASP A 209 3.17 21.00 5.13
N TYR A 210 2.37 19.95 4.90
CA TYR A 210 1.48 19.93 3.75
C TYR A 210 0.20 20.73 4.02
N PRO A 211 -0.29 21.49 3.02
CA PRO A 211 -1.63 22.05 3.07
C PRO A 211 -2.70 20.99 3.31
N GLU A 212 -3.81 21.39 3.90
CA GLU A 212 -4.90 20.49 4.30
C GLU A 212 -5.38 19.60 3.14
N ASP A 213 -5.44 20.16 1.91
CA ASP A 213 -5.89 19.41 0.73
C ASP A 213 -4.93 18.26 0.38
N ILE A 214 -3.61 18.49 0.45
CA ILE A 214 -2.63 17.43 0.26
C ILE A 214 -2.70 16.41 1.40
N ARG A 215 -2.78 16.87 2.66
CA ARG A 215 -2.94 15.99 3.82
C ARG A 215 -4.16 15.08 3.68
N LYS A 216 -5.30 15.64 3.27
CA LYS A 216 -6.52 14.85 3.01
C LYS A 216 -6.28 13.76 1.98
N VAL A 217 -5.60 14.05 0.89
CA VAL A 217 -5.30 13.03 -0.12
C VAL A 217 -4.39 11.94 0.45
N ILE A 218 -3.40 12.26 1.28
CA ILE A 218 -2.47 11.29 1.87
C ILE A 218 -3.18 10.37 2.88
N TYR A 219 -3.98 10.90 3.82
CA TYR A 219 -4.56 10.10 4.90
C TYR A 219 -6.00 9.64 4.66
N THR A 220 -6.78 10.36 3.87
CA THR A 220 -8.15 9.95 3.52
C THR A 220 -8.19 9.04 2.32
N THR A 221 -7.13 8.96 1.53
CA THR A 221 -7.02 7.93 0.52
C THR A 221 -6.90 6.58 1.22
N ASN A 222 -8.03 6.12 1.68
CA ASN A 222 -8.36 4.72 1.89
C ASN A 222 -8.09 3.85 0.63
N ALA A 223 -7.33 4.38 -0.35
CA ALA A 223 -7.08 3.70 -1.61
C ALA A 223 -6.35 2.40 -1.34
N ILE A 224 -5.16 2.48 -0.71
CA ILE A 224 -4.37 1.28 -0.40
C ILE A 224 -5.03 0.45 0.70
N GLU A 225 -5.68 1.09 1.67
CA GLU A 225 -6.37 0.38 2.75
C GLU A 225 -7.66 -0.29 2.28
N SER A 226 -8.44 0.37 1.42
CA SER A 226 -9.62 -0.21 0.75
C SER A 226 -9.21 -1.36 -0.16
N LEU A 227 -8.10 -1.20 -0.90
CA LEU A 227 -7.48 -2.22 -1.70
C LEU A 227 -7.12 -3.44 -0.86
N ASN A 228 -6.38 -3.24 0.22
CA ASN A 228 -5.97 -4.29 1.14
C ASN A 228 -7.15 -4.98 1.81
N ARG A 229 -8.19 -4.25 2.18
CA ARG A 229 -9.42 -4.82 2.73
C ARG A 229 -10.11 -5.72 1.71
N SER A 230 -10.18 -5.30 0.46
CA SER A 230 -10.78 -6.08 -0.62
C SER A 230 -9.96 -7.33 -0.93
N LEU A 231 -8.62 -7.20 -1.00
CA LEU A 231 -7.72 -8.33 -1.18
C LEU A 231 -7.83 -9.32 -0.02
N ARG A 232 -7.82 -8.84 1.23
CA ARG A 232 -7.96 -9.71 2.41
C ARG A 232 -9.26 -10.49 2.42
N LYS A 233 -10.36 -9.96 1.90
CA LYS A 233 -11.61 -10.73 1.74
C LYS A 233 -11.43 -11.91 0.79
N ILE A 234 -10.71 -11.70 -0.32
CA ILE A 234 -10.47 -12.73 -1.34
C ILE A 234 -9.51 -13.80 -0.81
N ILE A 235 -8.43 -13.39 -0.11
CA ILE A 235 -7.41 -14.32 0.38
C ILE A 235 -7.80 -15.00 1.70
N LYS A 236 -8.76 -14.46 2.47
CA LYS A 236 -9.16 -15.00 3.78
C LYS A 236 -9.65 -16.45 3.71
N THR A 237 -10.29 -16.81 2.60
CA THR A 237 -10.79 -18.18 2.35
C THR A 237 -9.70 -19.14 1.90
N LYS A 238 -8.49 -18.63 1.58
CA LYS A 238 -7.34 -19.41 1.17
C LYS A 238 -6.47 -19.71 2.39
N GLY A 239 -6.37 -20.94 2.81
CA GLY A 239 -5.50 -21.34 3.92
C GLY A 239 -4.02 -21.10 3.62
N ALA A 240 -3.54 -21.59 2.48
CA ALA A 240 -2.21 -21.33 1.93
C ALA A 240 -2.25 -21.44 0.40
N PHE A 241 -1.45 -20.65 -0.28
CA PHE A 241 -1.27 -20.73 -1.73
C PHE A 241 -0.34 -21.89 -2.08
N PRO A 242 -0.53 -22.56 -3.23
CA PRO A 242 0.34 -23.65 -3.65
C PRO A 242 1.79 -23.19 -3.94
N ASN A 243 1.95 -21.99 -4.49
CA ASN A 243 3.23 -21.38 -4.87
C ASN A 243 3.07 -19.88 -5.16
N ASP A 244 4.18 -19.19 -5.40
CA ASP A 244 4.23 -17.75 -5.66
C ASP A 244 3.50 -17.37 -6.97
N ALA A 245 3.54 -18.20 -8.01
CA ALA A 245 2.80 -17.98 -9.25
C ALA A 245 1.29 -17.91 -9.00
N SER A 246 0.76 -18.77 -8.12
CA SER A 246 -0.65 -18.75 -7.73
C SER A 246 -1.03 -17.50 -6.95
N ILE A 247 -0.10 -16.95 -6.14
CA ILE A 247 -0.28 -15.68 -5.47
C ILE A 247 -0.40 -14.56 -6.51
N LEU A 248 0.56 -14.46 -7.45
CA LEU A 248 0.57 -13.44 -8.50
C LEU A 248 -0.72 -13.47 -9.33
N LYS A 249 -1.15 -14.64 -9.80
CA LYS A 249 -2.38 -14.80 -10.58
C LYS A 249 -3.61 -14.25 -9.84
N ILE A 250 -3.80 -14.66 -8.59
CA ILE A 250 -4.98 -14.26 -7.80
C ILE A 250 -4.94 -12.78 -7.45
N PHE A 251 -3.77 -12.28 -7.06
CA PHE A 251 -3.62 -10.84 -6.77
C PHE A 251 -3.88 -10.00 -8.02
N TYR A 252 -3.28 -10.36 -9.15
CA TYR A 252 -3.48 -9.65 -10.42
C TYR A 252 -4.96 -9.60 -10.82
N LEU A 253 -5.65 -10.73 -10.83
CA LEU A 253 -7.07 -10.79 -11.19
C LEU A 253 -7.94 -9.98 -10.22
N ALA A 254 -7.68 -10.09 -8.92
CA ALA A 254 -8.38 -9.34 -7.90
C ALA A 254 -8.16 -7.84 -8.04
N LEU A 255 -6.91 -7.44 -8.23
CA LEU A 255 -6.51 -6.04 -8.39
C LEU A 255 -7.04 -5.44 -9.68
N SER A 256 -7.00 -6.16 -10.80
CA SER A 256 -7.57 -5.73 -12.08
C SER A 256 -9.08 -5.52 -11.96
N HIS A 257 -9.79 -6.41 -11.24
CA HIS A 257 -11.22 -6.25 -10.98
C HIS A 257 -11.51 -5.02 -10.10
N ILE A 258 -10.69 -4.77 -9.09
CA ILE A 258 -10.84 -3.61 -8.20
C ILE A 258 -10.53 -2.31 -8.96
N ALA A 259 -9.47 -2.30 -9.77
CA ALA A 259 -9.04 -1.13 -10.55
C ALA A 259 -10.09 -0.67 -11.56
N LYS A 260 -10.89 -1.58 -12.14
CA LYS A 260 -12.02 -1.24 -13.02
C LYS A 260 -13.07 -0.32 -12.36
N LYS A 261 -13.10 -0.26 -11.02
CA LYS A 261 -14.02 0.61 -10.26
C LYS A 261 -13.45 2.01 -10.01
N TRP A 262 -12.18 2.24 -10.34
CA TRP A 262 -11.52 3.54 -10.16
C TRP A 262 -11.70 4.40 -11.40
N THR A 263 -12.92 4.82 -11.64
CA THR A 263 -13.30 5.60 -12.82
C THR A 263 -13.26 7.11 -12.59
N MET A 264 -13.19 7.53 -11.32
CA MET A 264 -13.20 8.94 -10.93
C MET A 264 -11.90 9.33 -10.24
N PRO A 265 -11.41 10.55 -10.46
CA PRO A 265 -10.28 11.07 -9.70
C PRO A 265 -10.61 11.17 -8.21
N ILE A 266 -9.58 11.31 -7.40
CA ILE A 266 -9.71 11.53 -5.95
C ILE A 266 -10.53 12.82 -5.75
N HIS A 267 -11.51 12.73 -4.86
CA HIS A 267 -12.28 13.91 -4.46
C HIS A 267 -11.33 15.00 -3.93
N THR A 268 -11.52 16.24 -4.29
CA THR A 268 -10.64 17.39 -3.97
C THR A 268 -9.30 17.41 -4.72
N TRP A 269 -9.09 16.54 -5.74
CA TRP A 269 -7.82 16.47 -6.45
C TRP A 269 -7.38 17.82 -7.05
N LYS A 270 -8.28 18.58 -7.65
CA LYS A 270 -7.95 19.89 -8.23
C LYS A 270 -7.36 20.86 -7.21
N ALA A 271 -7.92 20.90 -5.99
CA ALA A 271 -7.37 21.72 -4.92
C ALA A 271 -5.98 21.23 -4.49
N ALA A 272 -5.82 19.92 -4.33
CA ALA A 272 -4.53 19.31 -4.01
C ALA A 272 -3.50 19.56 -5.11
N LEU A 273 -3.85 19.45 -6.39
CA LEU A 273 -2.95 19.68 -7.53
C LEU A 273 -2.42 21.12 -7.54
N ASN A 274 -3.27 22.13 -7.28
CA ASN A 274 -2.85 23.51 -7.14
C ASN A 274 -1.82 23.68 -6.00
N GLN A 275 -2.01 22.99 -4.88
CA GLN A 275 -1.05 23.02 -3.77
C GLN A 275 0.25 22.29 -4.12
N PHE A 276 0.18 21.19 -4.90
CA PHE A 276 1.38 20.54 -5.44
C PHE A 276 2.16 21.48 -6.35
N ALA A 277 1.49 22.24 -7.21
CA ALA A 277 2.14 23.20 -8.11
C ALA A 277 2.92 24.29 -7.35
N ILE A 278 2.39 24.74 -6.22
CA ILE A 278 3.06 25.73 -5.37
C ILE A 278 4.24 25.10 -4.64
N ARG A 279 4.03 23.94 -4.01
CA ARG A 279 5.05 23.32 -3.15
C ARG A 279 6.19 22.68 -3.93
N PHE A 280 5.91 22.11 -5.09
CA PHE A 280 6.85 21.43 -5.96
C PHE A 280 7.06 22.22 -7.26
N ALA A 281 7.11 23.55 -7.14
CA ALA A 281 7.29 24.45 -8.29
C ALA A 281 8.52 24.07 -9.13
N GLY A 282 8.35 24.09 -10.46
CA GLY A 282 9.41 23.74 -11.40
C GLY A 282 9.60 22.22 -11.64
N ARG A 283 8.87 21.35 -10.94
CA ARG A 283 8.93 19.89 -11.16
C ARG A 283 7.89 19.41 -12.18
N PHE A 284 6.87 20.19 -12.47
CA PHE A 284 5.87 19.94 -13.51
C PHE A 284 5.18 21.23 -13.92
N GLU A 285 4.60 21.23 -15.11
CA GLU A 285 3.73 22.29 -15.62
C GLU A 285 2.26 21.89 -15.44
N VAL A 286 1.41 22.82 -14.99
CA VAL A 286 -0.02 22.61 -14.73
C VAL A 286 -0.84 22.83 -15.99
#